data_42d7392465a359ff08084080212961f0
#
_entry.id   42d7392465a359ff08084080212961f0
#
_cell.length_a   1.000
_cell.length_b   1.000
_cell.length_c   1.000
_cell.angle_alpha   90.00
_cell.angle_beta   90.00
_cell.angle_gamma   90.00
#
_symmetry.space_group_name_H-M   'P 1'
#
loop_
_entity.id
_entity.type
_entity.pdbx_description
1 polymer ?
#
loop_
_entity_poly.entity_id
_entity_poly.type
_entity_poly.pdbx_seq_one_letter_code
_entity_poly.pdbx_strand_id
1 'polypeptide(L)'
;MNFFRKTILMCAVILTTLMIGLSIVGQRVLRHPLPVLGKVSDFTLYDSDAREFSLNKLNGKVFVTDFIFTTCGSICPLMSQNMASVYRSFIAHNDARFVSITVNPEYDSPEILTQYARRYRADTQKWYFLTGSRATIENLAIKSFKLGSVKEPLFHSGYFVLVDKKSQIRGYYEGTQTTEIRRLLADIARLLVENGNGPS
;
A
#
# COMPACT_ATOMS: atom_id res chain seq x y z
N MET A 1 -34.25 -47.89 -6.09
CA MET A 1 -32.86 -47.74 -5.67
C MET A 1 -31.96 -47.07 -6.71
N ASN A 2 -32.21 -47.24 -8.03
CA ASN A 2 -31.36 -46.62 -9.08
C ASN A 2 -31.59 -45.14 -9.37
N PHE A 3 -32.77 -44.59 -9.09
CA PHE A 3 -33.09 -43.17 -9.35
C PHE A 3 -32.35 -42.26 -8.35
N PHE A 4 -32.40 -42.59 -7.08
CA PHE A 4 -31.74 -41.81 -6.02
C PHE A 4 -30.20 -41.75 -6.17
N ARG A 5 -29.57 -42.86 -6.59
CA ARG A 5 -28.12 -42.90 -6.89
C ARG A 5 -27.74 -42.04 -8.09
N LYS A 6 -28.58 -42.01 -9.14
CA LYS A 6 -28.35 -41.17 -10.32
C LYS A 6 -28.43 -39.67 -9.98
N THR A 7 -29.39 -39.28 -9.13
CA THR A 7 -29.56 -37.89 -8.72
C THR A 7 -28.37 -37.40 -7.88
N ILE A 8 -27.88 -38.24 -6.92
CA ILE A 8 -26.71 -37.95 -6.08
C ILE A 8 -25.46 -37.80 -6.97
N LEU A 9 -25.28 -38.73 -7.94
CA LEU A 9 -24.11 -38.64 -8.84
C LEU A 9 -24.14 -37.39 -9.72
N MET A 10 -25.31 -37.00 -10.21
CA MET A 10 -25.49 -35.79 -11.01
C MET A 10 -25.20 -34.51 -10.18
N CYS A 11 -25.69 -34.44 -8.94
CA CYS A 11 -25.40 -33.33 -8.04
C CYS A 11 -23.90 -33.24 -7.71
N ALA A 12 -23.23 -34.38 -7.49
CA ALA A 12 -21.80 -34.42 -7.22
C ALA A 12 -20.98 -33.92 -8.42
N VAL A 13 -21.35 -34.31 -9.64
CA VAL A 13 -20.70 -33.85 -10.88
C VAL A 13 -20.91 -32.36 -11.08
N ILE A 14 -22.11 -31.83 -10.85
CA ILE A 14 -22.39 -30.39 -10.94
C ILE A 14 -21.55 -29.61 -9.91
N LEU A 15 -21.47 -30.12 -8.67
CA LEU A 15 -20.70 -29.46 -7.61
C LEU A 15 -19.19 -29.41 -7.93
N THR A 16 -18.65 -30.52 -8.43
CA THR A 16 -17.23 -30.59 -8.81
C THR A 16 -16.90 -29.70 -10.01
N THR A 17 -17.76 -29.64 -11.02
CA THR A 17 -17.56 -28.74 -12.16
C THR A 17 -17.66 -27.27 -11.76
N LEU A 18 -18.57 -26.92 -10.85
CA LEU A 18 -18.68 -25.58 -10.28
C LEU A 18 -17.41 -25.17 -9.49
N MET A 19 -16.91 -26.08 -8.65
CA MET A 19 -15.67 -25.87 -7.89
C MET A 19 -14.45 -25.71 -8.79
N ILE A 20 -14.33 -26.53 -9.83
CA ILE A 20 -13.26 -26.41 -10.84
C ILE A 20 -13.38 -25.10 -11.60
N GLY A 21 -14.59 -24.71 -12.04
CA GLY A 21 -14.86 -23.44 -12.69
C GLY A 21 -14.47 -22.24 -11.82
N LEU A 22 -14.86 -22.25 -10.55
CA LEU A 22 -14.52 -21.19 -9.58
C LEU A 22 -13.00 -21.11 -9.33
N SER A 23 -12.32 -22.27 -9.27
CA SER A 23 -10.87 -22.36 -9.13
C SER A 23 -10.13 -21.76 -10.35
N ILE A 24 -10.59 -22.08 -11.57
CA ILE A 24 -10.01 -21.57 -12.83
C ILE A 24 -10.21 -20.06 -12.95
N VAL A 25 -11.40 -19.55 -12.61
CA VAL A 25 -11.70 -18.11 -12.61
C VAL A 25 -10.85 -17.38 -11.56
N GLY A 26 -10.75 -17.93 -10.35
CA GLY A 26 -9.88 -17.39 -9.30
C GLY A 26 -8.41 -17.33 -9.72
N GLN A 27 -7.90 -18.38 -10.36
CA GLN A 27 -6.53 -18.42 -10.88
C GLN A 27 -6.30 -17.44 -12.05
N ARG A 28 -7.29 -17.19 -12.90
CA ARG A 28 -7.17 -16.22 -13.99
C ARG A 28 -7.13 -14.78 -13.48
N VAL A 29 -7.95 -14.44 -12.50
CA VAL A 29 -7.93 -13.11 -11.86
C VAL A 29 -6.58 -12.83 -11.18
N LEU A 30 -5.95 -13.84 -10.58
CA LEU A 30 -4.63 -13.73 -9.97
C LEU A 30 -3.46 -13.72 -10.99
N ARG A 31 -3.68 -14.10 -12.25
CA ARG A 31 -2.62 -14.26 -13.26
C ARG A 31 -2.28 -13.00 -14.05
N HIS A 32 -3.13 -11.97 -14.05
CA HIS A 32 -2.77 -10.71 -14.72
C HIS A 32 -1.91 -9.87 -13.78
N PRO A 33 -0.62 -9.66 -14.08
CA PRO A 33 0.23 -8.82 -13.22
C PRO A 33 -0.33 -7.41 -13.14
N LEU A 34 -0.19 -6.77 -11.96
CA LEU A 34 -0.57 -5.37 -11.82
C LEU A 34 0.27 -4.52 -12.78
N PRO A 35 -0.29 -3.43 -13.34
CA PRO A 35 0.45 -2.56 -14.23
C PRO A 35 1.66 -1.94 -13.51
N VAL A 36 2.72 -1.62 -14.26
CA VAL A 36 3.83 -0.79 -13.80
C VAL A 36 3.54 0.65 -14.23
N LEU A 37 3.29 1.53 -13.26
CA LEU A 37 2.89 2.92 -13.50
C LEU A 37 4.07 3.90 -13.37
N GLY A 38 5.18 3.45 -12.81
CA GLY A 38 6.39 4.22 -12.61
C GLY A 38 7.38 3.50 -11.71
N LYS A 39 8.48 4.16 -11.42
CA LYS A 39 9.49 3.66 -10.48
C LYS A 39 9.82 4.75 -9.47
N VAL A 40 9.91 4.38 -8.20
CA VAL A 40 10.33 5.31 -7.14
C VAL A 40 11.83 5.54 -7.28
N SER A 41 12.24 6.81 -7.33
CA SER A 41 13.65 7.21 -7.37
C SER A 41 14.27 7.14 -5.98
N ASP A 42 15.58 6.99 -5.91
CA ASP A 42 16.30 7.04 -4.64
C ASP A 42 16.03 8.36 -3.92
N PHE A 43 15.88 8.26 -2.61
CA PHE A 43 15.68 9.38 -1.71
C PHE A 43 16.32 9.12 -0.35
N THR A 44 16.60 10.21 0.35
CA THR A 44 17.03 10.20 1.74
C THR A 44 16.19 11.20 2.51
N LEU A 45 15.55 10.73 3.58
CA LEU A 45 14.72 11.48 4.52
C LEU A 45 15.15 11.12 5.95
N TYR A 46 14.42 11.58 6.96
CA TYR A 46 14.63 11.24 8.37
C TYR A 46 13.37 10.59 8.93
N ASP A 47 13.55 9.53 9.71
CA ASP A 47 12.45 8.86 10.38
C ASP A 47 12.06 9.58 11.70
N SER A 48 11.02 9.08 12.36
CA SER A 48 10.52 9.62 13.63
C SER A 48 11.50 9.48 14.81
N ASP A 49 12.60 8.74 14.63
CA ASP A 49 13.73 8.68 15.59
C ASP A 49 14.89 9.58 15.16
N ALA A 50 14.68 10.48 14.21
CA ALA A 50 15.68 11.37 13.60
C ALA A 50 16.86 10.62 12.93
N ARG A 51 16.66 9.35 12.53
CA ARG A 51 17.66 8.55 11.82
C ARG A 51 17.47 8.70 10.32
N GLU A 52 18.56 8.67 9.60
CA GLU A 52 18.51 8.66 8.14
C GLU A 52 17.72 7.45 7.62
N PHE A 53 16.81 7.70 6.69
CA PHE A 53 15.97 6.73 6.03
C PHE A 53 16.09 6.89 4.51
N SER A 54 16.49 5.83 3.84
CA SER A 54 16.60 5.80 2.38
C SER A 54 15.72 4.71 1.77
N LEU A 55 15.48 4.80 0.46
CA LEU A 55 14.73 3.78 -0.29
C LEU A 55 15.33 2.39 -0.11
N ASN A 56 16.64 2.26 0.14
CA ASN A 56 17.31 0.98 0.36
C ASN A 56 16.74 0.19 1.54
N LYS A 57 16.18 0.84 2.57
CA LYS A 57 15.50 0.15 3.69
C LYS A 57 14.22 -0.58 3.25
N LEU A 58 13.70 -0.24 2.06
CA LEU A 58 12.50 -0.84 1.48
C LEU A 58 12.81 -1.85 0.36
N ASN A 59 14.08 -2.11 0.07
CA ASN A 59 14.48 -3.06 -0.96
C ASN A 59 13.93 -4.47 -0.67
N GLY A 60 13.34 -5.09 -1.69
CA GLY A 60 12.72 -6.41 -1.56
C GLY A 60 11.40 -6.41 -0.76
N LYS A 61 10.84 -5.25 -0.42
CA LYS A 61 9.60 -5.11 0.30
C LYS A 61 8.49 -4.57 -0.60
N VAL A 62 7.28 -5.04 -0.37
CA VAL A 62 6.06 -4.38 -0.86
C VAL A 62 5.71 -3.29 0.14
N PHE A 63 5.51 -2.07 -0.33
CA PHE A 63 5.15 -1.00 0.60
C PHE A 63 4.01 -0.12 0.08
N VAL A 64 3.27 0.43 1.05
CA VAL A 64 2.24 1.43 0.80
C VAL A 64 2.74 2.75 1.34
N THR A 65 2.64 3.81 0.55
CA THR A 65 3.01 5.15 0.99
C THR A 65 1.85 6.12 0.83
N ASP A 66 1.80 7.11 1.74
CA ASP A 66 0.94 8.28 1.67
C ASP A 66 1.71 9.54 2.06
N PHE A 67 1.10 10.68 1.74
CA PHE A 67 1.59 12.00 2.11
C PHE A 67 0.60 12.63 3.09
N ILE A 68 1.10 13.01 4.25
CA ILE A 68 0.31 13.49 5.39
C ILE A 68 0.79 14.84 5.89
N PHE A 69 0.02 15.49 6.76
CA PHE A 69 0.51 16.47 7.71
C PHE A 69 -0.28 16.35 9.02
N THR A 70 0.41 16.46 10.16
CA THR A 70 -0.16 16.06 11.46
C THR A 70 -1.24 17.01 11.97
N THR A 71 -1.26 18.24 11.46
CA THR A 71 -2.25 19.29 11.80
C THR A 71 -3.47 19.31 10.90
N CYS A 72 -3.58 18.36 9.95
CA CYS A 72 -4.74 18.25 9.07
C CYS A 72 -6.01 17.94 9.87
N GLY A 73 -6.98 18.83 9.81
CA GLY A 73 -8.30 18.64 10.43
C GLY A 73 -9.36 18.01 9.52
N SER A 74 -9.01 17.61 8.28
CA SER A 74 -9.97 17.12 7.30
C SER A 74 -9.77 15.63 6.96
N ILE A 75 -9.09 15.31 5.86
CA ILE A 75 -9.01 13.94 5.33
C ILE A 75 -7.92 13.07 5.98
N CYS A 76 -6.81 13.67 6.46
CA CYS A 76 -5.69 12.91 6.99
C CYS A 76 -6.05 12.00 8.17
N PRO A 77 -6.90 12.38 9.14
CA PRO A 77 -7.30 11.47 10.20
C PRO A 77 -7.98 10.21 9.68
N LEU A 78 -8.89 10.34 8.69
CA LEU A 78 -9.56 9.20 8.06
C LEU A 78 -8.58 8.34 7.27
N MET A 79 -7.70 8.96 6.48
CA MET A 79 -6.67 8.26 5.74
C MET A 79 -5.74 7.47 6.68
N SER A 80 -5.25 8.10 7.75
CA SER A 80 -4.38 7.42 8.72
C SER A 80 -5.10 6.29 9.47
N GLN A 81 -6.41 6.41 9.74
CA GLN A 81 -7.21 5.29 10.27
C GLN A 81 -7.30 4.15 9.27
N ASN A 82 -7.53 4.45 7.99
CA ASN A 82 -7.58 3.46 6.92
C ASN A 82 -6.19 2.81 6.71
N MET A 83 -5.11 3.61 6.71
CA MET A 83 -3.74 3.07 6.66
C MET A 83 -3.47 2.15 7.86
N ALA A 84 -3.88 2.52 9.07
CA ALA A 84 -3.77 1.68 10.26
C ALA A 84 -4.55 0.37 10.13
N SER A 85 -5.70 0.38 9.45
CA SER A 85 -6.46 -0.85 9.16
C SER A 85 -5.73 -1.75 8.18
N VAL A 86 -5.20 -1.17 7.09
CA VAL A 86 -4.39 -1.91 6.10
C VAL A 86 -3.13 -2.46 6.76
N TYR A 87 -2.41 -1.66 7.54
CA TYR A 87 -1.23 -2.06 8.30
C TYR A 87 -1.50 -3.26 9.20
N ARG A 88 -2.58 -3.23 10.00
CA ARG A 88 -2.95 -4.36 10.88
C ARG A 88 -3.23 -5.65 10.11
N SER A 89 -3.77 -5.56 8.90
CA SER A 89 -4.02 -6.73 8.05
C SER A 89 -2.73 -7.41 7.58
N PHE A 90 -1.61 -6.70 7.54
CA PHE A 90 -0.32 -7.21 7.04
C PHE A 90 0.81 -7.17 8.07
N ILE A 91 0.51 -6.88 9.33
CA ILE A 91 1.54 -6.75 10.39
C ILE A 91 2.39 -8.03 10.56
N ALA A 92 1.81 -9.21 10.30
CA ALA A 92 2.52 -10.49 10.37
C ALA A 92 3.43 -10.75 9.16
N HIS A 93 3.27 -10.01 8.06
CA HIS A 93 4.08 -10.20 6.85
C HIS A 93 5.40 -9.44 6.96
N ASN A 94 6.52 -10.19 6.90
CA ASN A 94 7.86 -9.62 7.01
C ASN A 94 8.28 -8.79 5.79
N ASP A 95 7.58 -8.93 4.66
CA ASP A 95 7.86 -8.22 3.41
C ASP A 95 6.90 -7.05 3.14
N ALA A 96 5.97 -6.75 4.05
CA ALA A 96 5.11 -5.58 3.96
C ALA A 96 5.67 -4.42 4.77
N ARG A 97 5.65 -3.20 4.21
CA ARG A 97 6.03 -1.95 4.89
C ARG A 97 5.03 -0.85 4.58
N PHE A 98 4.99 0.14 5.47
CA PHE A 98 4.14 1.31 5.36
C PHE A 98 4.98 2.56 5.57
N VAL A 99 4.70 3.60 4.81
CA VAL A 99 5.51 4.83 4.82
C VAL A 99 4.59 6.03 4.72
N SER A 100 4.54 6.84 5.77
CA SER A 100 3.85 8.12 5.76
C SER A 100 4.87 9.26 5.74
N ILE A 101 4.82 10.09 4.71
CA ILE A 101 5.77 11.20 4.50
C ILE A 101 5.04 12.50 4.79
N THR A 102 5.58 13.33 5.69
CA THR A 102 4.96 14.64 5.92
C THR A 102 5.17 15.59 4.74
N VAL A 103 4.17 16.42 4.46
CA VAL A 103 4.27 17.56 3.52
C VAL A 103 4.41 18.90 4.24
N ASN A 104 4.49 18.88 5.58
CA ASN A 104 4.68 20.07 6.41
C ASN A 104 5.89 19.91 7.34
N PRO A 105 7.10 19.71 6.78
CA PRO A 105 8.30 19.38 7.56
C PRO A 105 8.72 20.47 8.55
N GLU A 106 8.32 21.71 8.34
CA GLU A 106 8.62 22.81 9.26
C GLU A 106 7.89 22.67 10.60
N TYR A 107 6.73 22.02 10.60
CA TYR A 107 5.97 21.74 11.81
C TYR A 107 6.18 20.30 12.29
N ASP A 108 6.14 19.35 11.36
CA ASP A 108 6.15 17.91 11.66
C ASP A 108 7.59 17.42 11.93
N SER A 109 8.14 17.80 13.09
CA SER A 109 9.43 17.28 13.56
C SER A 109 9.37 15.76 13.83
N PRO A 110 10.52 15.07 13.97
CA PRO A 110 10.57 13.66 14.35
C PRO A 110 9.76 13.36 15.61
N GLU A 111 9.81 14.24 16.63
CA GLU A 111 9.07 14.07 17.89
C GLU A 111 7.55 14.14 17.68
N ILE A 112 7.08 15.06 16.82
CA ILE A 112 5.67 15.19 16.47
C ILE A 112 5.21 13.96 15.68
N LEU A 113 6.04 13.49 14.74
CA LEU A 113 5.76 12.26 13.98
C LEU A 113 5.73 11.03 14.89
N THR A 114 6.58 10.95 15.91
CA THR A 114 6.54 9.89 16.93
C THR A 114 5.20 9.90 17.68
N GLN A 115 4.72 11.08 18.09
CA GLN A 115 3.42 11.20 18.74
C GLN A 115 2.27 10.81 17.81
N TYR A 116 2.36 11.18 16.53
CA TYR A 116 1.40 10.81 15.52
C TYR A 116 1.37 9.29 15.30
N ALA A 117 2.52 8.64 15.17
CA ALA A 117 2.65 7.19 15.04
C ALA A 117 1.97 6.44 16.21
N ARG A 118 2.20 6.91 17.45
CA ARG A 118 1.59 6.35 18.67
C ARG A 118 0.06 6.43 18.65
N ARG A 119 -0.51 7.51 18.11
CA ARG A 119 -1.96 7.72 18.00
C ARG A 119 -2.63 6.62 17.18
N TYR A 120 -1.93 6.09 16.16
CA TYR A 120 -2.41 5.00 15.31
C TYR A 120 -1.86 3.63 15.69
N ARG A 121 -1.13 3.51 16.82
CA ARG A 121 -0.50 2.27 17.30
C ARG A 121 0.43 1.64 16.26
N ALA A 122 1.15 2.47 15.54
CA ALA A 122 2.12 2.04 14.55
C ALA A 122 3.39 1.50 15.23
N ASP A 123 3.85 0.34 14.79
CA ASP A 123 5.22 -0.12 15.04
C ASP A 123 6.15 0.56 14.03
N THR A 124 7.00 1.47 14.49
CA THR A 124 7.89 2.26 13.65
C THR A 124 9.01 1.44 12.97
N GLN A 125 9.09 0.13 13.23
CA GLN A 125 9.93 -0.81 12.48
C GLN A 125 9.25 -1.33 11.20
N LYS A 126 7.92 -1.12 11.07
CA LYS A 126 7.12 -1.59 9.94
C LYS A 126 6.33 -0.47 9.27
N TRP A 127 5.95 0.55 10.02
CA TRP A 127 5.27 1.75 9.50
C TRP A 127 6.09 2.99 9.86
N TYR A 128 6.85 3.46 8.89
CA TYR A 128 7.77 4.60 9.02
C TYR A 128 7.04 5.91 8.81
N PHE A 129 7.38 6.89 9.62
CA PHE A 129 6.91 8.27 9.49
C PHE A 129 8.13 9.13 9.18
N LEU A 130 8.12 9.78 8.01
CA LEU A 130 9.30 10.42 7.46
C LEU A 130 9.11 11.94 7.32
N THR A 131 10.18 12.66 7.60
CA THR A 131 10.33 14.11 7.39
C THR A 131 11.66 14.42 6.69
N GLY A 132 11.84 15.66 6.25
CA GLY A 132 13.07 16.08 5.57
C GLY A 132 12.98 17.50 5.04
N SER A 133 13.84 17.88 4.11
CA SER A 133 13.70 19.19 3.49
C SER A 133 12.43 19.25 2.61
N ARG A 134 11.73 20.40 2.64
CA ARG A 134 10.55 20.63 1.78
C ARG A 134 10.86 20.31 0.31
N ALA A 135 11.98 20.78 -0.19
CA ALA A 135 12.37 20.56 -1.59
C ALA A 135 12.54 19.07 -1.92
N THR A 136 13.11 18.27 -1.01
CA THR A 136 13.26 16.83 -1.19
C THR A 136 11.90 16.14 -1.22
N ILE A 137 10.99 16.49 -0.29
CA ILE A 137 9.66 15.93 -0.18
C ILE A 137 8.82 16.27 -1.41
N GLU A 138 8.80 17.52 -1.86
CA GLU A 138 8.09 17.95 -3.07
C GLU A 138 8.61 17.24 -4.33
N ASN A 139 9.92 17.16 -4.50
CA ASN A 139 10.50 16.43 -5.62
C ASN A 139 10.12 14.94 -5.60
N LEU A 140 10.15 14.32 -4.41
CA LEU A 140 9.79 12.92 -4.25
C LEU A 140 8.32 12.69 -4.62
N ALA A 141 7.42 13.50 -4.11
CA ALA A 141 6.00 13.37 -4.37
C ALA A 141 5.63 13.60 -5.83
N ILE A 142 6.15 14.69 -6.44
CA ILE A 142 5.79 15.07 -7.82
C ILE A 142 6.52 14.17 -8.83
N LYS A 143 7.84 14.02 -8.70
CA LYS A 143 8.65 13.34 -9.72
C LYS A 143 8.67 11.84 -9.57
N SER A 144 8.73 11.33 -8.35
CA SER A 144 8.78 9.88 -8.10
C SER A 144 7.38 9.28 -7.98
N PHE A 145 6.59 9.76 -7.03
CA PHE A 145 5.26 9.19 -6.76
C PHE A 145 4.17 9.71 -7.70
N LYS A 146 4.46 10.68 -8.57
CA LYS A 146 3.52 11.25 -9.55
C LYS A 146 2.24 11.82 -8.90
N LEU A 147 2.38 12.33 -7.67
CA LEU A 147 1.30 12.96 -6.92
C LEU A 147 1.47 14.49 -6.96
N GLY A 148 0.40 15.20 -7.35
CA GLY A 148 0.41 16.64 -7.46
C GLY A 148 1.10 17.20 -8.72
N SER A 149 1.15 18.51 -8.83
CA SER A 149 1.84 19.23 -9.89
C SER A 149 2.57 20.45 -9.32
N VAL A 150 3.50 21.03 -10.10
CA VAL A 150 4.20 22.27 -9.72
C VAL A 150 3.23 23.45 -9.50
N LYS A 151 2.04 23.41 -10.15
CA LYS A 151 1.01 24.46 -10.05
C LYS A 151 0.03 24.24 -8.89
N GLU A 152 -0.12 22.99 -8.44
CA GLU A 152 -0.95 22.61 -7.30
C GLU A 152 -0.06 21.84 -6.32
N PRO A 153 0.52 22.53 -5.33
CA PRO A 153 1.33 21.86 -4.32
C PRO A 153 0.49 20.80 -3.58
N LEU A 154 1.08 19.72 -3.26
CA LEU A 154 0.71 18.46 -2.59
C LEU A 154 -0.31 18.47 -1.46
N PHE A 155 -0.97 19.57 -1.20
CA PHE A 155 -1.74 19.77 0.03
C PHE A 155 -2.91 18.79 0.22
N HIS A 156 -3.28 18.00 -0.80
CA HIS A 156 -4.42 17.07 -0.70
C HIS A 156 -4.27 15.81 -1.58
N SER A 157 -3.11 15.19 -1.59
CA SER A 157 -3.03 13.86 -2.20
C SER A 157 -3.75 12.85 -1.31
N GLY A 158 -5.04 12.67 -1.54
CA GLY A 158 -5.87 11.68 -0.84
C GLY A 158 -5.58 10.24 -1.25
N TYR A 159 -4.40 9.93 -1.79
CA TYR A 159 -4.06 8.63 -2.36
C TYR A 159 -3.06 7.85 -1.54
N PHE A 160 -3.28 6.54 -1.45
CA PHE A 160 -2.26 5.55 -1.12
C PHE A 160 -1.60 5.07 -2.41
N VAL A 161 -0.27 4.94 -2.38
CA VAL A 161 0.51 4.43 -3.50
C VAL A 161 1.10 3.09 -3.12
N LEU A 162 0.78 2.06 -3.90
CA LEU A 162 1.31 0.71 -3.72
C LEU A 162 2.57 0.53 -4.57
N VAL A 163 3.64 0.07 -3.94
CA VAL A 163 4.95 -0.14 -4.56
C VAL A 163 5.40 -1.57 -4.31
N ASP A 164 5.96 -2.21 -5.33
CA ASP A 164 6.42 -3.58 -5.28
C ASP A 164 7.88 -3.73 -4.80
N LYS A 165 8.34 -4.97 -4.70
CA LYS A 165 9.69 -5.36 -4.25
C LYS A 165 10.84 -4.79 -5.11
N LYS A 166 10.53 -4.30 -6.33
CA LYS A 166 11.47 -3.66 -7.28
C LYS A 166 11.39 -2.13 -7.26
N SER A 167 10.71 -1.55 -6.27
CA SER A 167 10.40 -0.12 -6.17
C SER A 167 9.57 0.42 -7.35
N GLN A 168 8.74 -0.45 -7.98
CA GLN A 168 7.83 -0.07 -9.05
C GLN A 168 6.45 0.27 -8.49
N ILE A 169 5.88 1.40 -8.93
CA ILE A 169 4.53 1.82 -8.57
C ILE A 169 3.53 0.92 -9.31
N ARG A 170 2.64 0.28 -8.56
CA ARG A 170 1.69 -0.71 -9.08
C ARG A 170 0.23 -0.26 -8.98
N GLY A 171 -0.05 0.80 -8.23
CA GLY A 171 -1.41 1.35 -8.12
C GLY A 171 -1.49 2.58 -7.26
N TYR A 172 -2.58 3.34 -7.52
CA TYR A 172 -3.02 4.47 -6.70
C TYR A 172 -4.43 4.16 -6.21
N TYR A 173 -4.70 4.44 -4.94
CA TYR A 173 -5.95 4.10 -4.27
C TYR A 173 -6.42 5.29 -3.46
N GLU A 174 -7.64 5.73 -3.67
CA GLU A 174 -8.20 6.83 -2.89
C GLU A 174 -8.35 6.40 -1.42
N GLY A 175 -7.57 7.04 -0.54
CA GLY A 175 -7.37 6.62 0.84
C GLY A 175 -8.61 6.78 1.74
N THR A 176 -9.65 7.49 1.27
CA THR A 176 -10.92 7.68 1.97
C THR A 176 -12.04 6.75 1.49
N GLN A 177 -11.87 6.07 0.35
CA GLN A 177 -12.89 5.22 -0.28
C GLN A 177 -12.76 3.77 0.17
N THR A 178 -13.79 3.23 0.80
CA THR A 178 -13.79 1.83 1.29
C THR A 178 -13.56 0.80 0.17
N THR A 179 -14.08 1.05 -1.02
CA THR A 179 -13.87 0.19 -2.21
C THR A 179 -12.41 0.15 -2.62
N GLU A 180 -11.74 1.30 -2.61
CA GLU A 180 -10.32 1.42 -2.94
C GLU A 180 -9.44 0.77 -1.87
N ILE A 181 -9.80 0.89 -0.59
CA ILE A 181 -9.09 0.19 0.49
C ILE A 181 -9.18 -1.33 0.33
N ARG A 182 -10.36 -1.88 -0.04
CA ARG A 182 -10.49 -3.32 -0.32
C ARG A 182 -9.65 -3.76 -1.52
N ARG A 183 -9.61 -2.94 -2.58
CA ARG A 183 -8.76 -3.17 -3.75
C ARG A 183 -7.28 -3.17 -3.37
N LEU A 184 -6.84 -2.18 -2.58
CA LEU A 184 -5.48 -2.09 -2.05
C LEU A 184 -5.08 -3.35 -1.26
N LEU A 185 -5.94 -3.81 -0.35
CA LEU A 185 -5.70 -5.04 0.43
C LEU A 185 -5.48 -6.26 -0.46
N ALA A 186 -6.32 -6.44 -1.50
CA ALA A 186 -6.18 -7.53 -2.44
C ALA A 186 -4.89 -7.44 -3.27
N ASP A 187 -4.52 -6.23 -3.69
CA ASP A 187 -3.33 -6.00 -4.52
C ASP A 187 -2.03 -6.11 -3.71
N ILE A 188 -2.01 -5.72 -2.42
CA ILE A 188 -0.89 -5.99 -1.51
C ILE A 188 -0.68 -7.50 -1.37
N ALA A 189 -1.75 -8.26 -1.06
CA ALA A 189 -1.67 -9.71 -0.91
C ALA A 189 -1.11 -10.37 -2.17
N ARG A 190 -1.52 -9.89 -3.35
CA ARG A 190 -1.04 -10.34 -4.64
C ARG A 190 0.46 -10.08 -4.83
N LEU A 191 0.95 -8.86 -4.56
CA LEU A 191 2.36 -8.52 -4.70
C LEU A 191 3.26 -9.26 -3.70
N LEU A 192 2.75 -9.57 -2.51
CA LEU A 192 3.51 -10.35 -1.51
C LEU A 192 3.78 -11.77 -1.99
N VAL A 193 2.87 -12.36 -2.78
CA VAL A 193 3.01 -13.71 -3.36
C VAL A 193 3.76 -13.66 -4.71
N GLU A 194 3.76 -12.52 -5.40
CA GLU A 194 4.46 -12.33 -6.68
C GLU A 194 5.97 -12.47 -6.44
N ASN A 195 6.51 -13.68 -6.70
CA ASN A 195 7.95 -13.91 -6.72
C ASN A 195 8.52 -13.06 -7.85
N GLY A 196 9.54 -12.24 -7.61
CA GLY A 196 10.15 -11.21 -8.46
C GLY A 196 10.33 -11.44 -9.98
N ASN A 197 9.56 -12.33 -10.58
CA ASN A 197 9.52 -12.72 -11.99
C ASN A 197 8.44 -11.96 -12.79
N GLY A 198 8.25 -10.67 -12.50
CA GLY A 198 7.52 -9.82 -13.45
C GLY A 198 8.39 -9.53 -14.69
N PRO A 199 7.81 -9.26 -15.87
CA PRO A 199 8.56 -9.00 -17.10
C PRO A 199 9.57 -7.86 -16.89
N SER A 200 10.80 -8.13 -17.30
CA SER A 200 11.92 -7.17 -17.38
C SER A 200 11.62 -6.08 -18.40
#